data_60895ff8f41fb609acab35a460ffd18d
#
_entry.id   60895ff8f41fb609acab35a460ffd18d
#
_cell.length_a   1.000
_cell.length_b   1.000
_cell.length_c   1.000
_cell.angle_alpha   90.00
_cell.angle_beta   90.00
_cell.angle_gamma   90.00
#
_symmetry.space_group_name_H-M   'P 1'
#
loop_
_entity.id
_entity.type
_entity.pdbx_description
1 polymer ?
#
loop_
_entity_poly.entity_id
_entity_poly.type
_entity_poly.pdbx_seq_one_letter_code
_entity_poly.pdbx_strand_id
1 'polypeptide(L)' 'MRETVFKKVVDIINSTQNMNQLPASLRFMELYFKMYGNKNKWVLKKLIERKIKLLES' A
#
# COMPACT_ATOMS: atom_id res chain seq x y z
N MET A 1 -3.29 -1.75 -17.46
CA MET A 1 -3.55 -0.49 -17.02
C MET A 1 -3.88 -0.30 -15.55
N ARG A 2 -5.16 -0.22 -15.15
CA ARG A 2 -5.48 -0.03 -13.75
C ARG A 2 -4.96 -1.16 -12.87
N GLU A 3 -5.10 -2.38 -13.36
CA GLU A 3 -4.62 -3.55 -12.65
C GLU A 3 -3.12 -3.52 -12.47
N THR A 4 -2.39 -3.02 -13.46
CA THR A 4 -0.94 -2.92 -13.39
C THR A 4 -0.52 -1.93 -12.29
N VAL A 5 -1.22 -0.79 -12.21
CA VAL A 5 -0.90 0.22 -11.19
C VAL A 5 -1.26 -0.31 -9.80
N PHE A 6 -2.41 -0.95 -9.67
CA PHE A 6 -2.82 -1.55 -8.41
C PHE A 6 -1.80 -2.59 -7.95
N LYS A 7 -1.37 -3.45 -8.85
CA LYS A 7 -0.37 -4.46 -8.54
C LYS A 7 0.94 -3.83 -8.09
N LYS A 8 1.31 -2.71 -8.71
CA LYS A 8 2.51 -1.99 -8.32
C LYS A 8 2.43 -1.48 -6.89
N VAL A 9 1.28 -0.96 -6.52
CA VAL A 9 1.06 -0.51 -5.14
C VAL A 9 1.14 -1.67 -4.17
N VAL A 10 0.52 -2.80 -4.51
CA VAL A 10 0.59 -4.00 -3.69
C VAL A 10 2.03 -4.47 -3.54
N ASP A 11 2.79 -4.47 -4.63
CA ASP A 11 4.20 -4.87 -4.59
C ASP A 11 5.03 -3.95 -3.70
N ILE A 12 4.76 -2.66 -3.75
CA ILE A 12 5.45 -1.68 -2.90
C ILE A 12 5.15 -1.96 -1.44
N ILE A 13 3.90 -2.22 -1.11
CA ILE A 13 3.50 -2.56 0.25
C ILE A 13 4.19 -3.83 0.72
N ASN A 14 4.19 -4.86 -0.14
CA ASN A 14 4.79 -6.14 0.20
C ASN A 14 6.30 -6.07 0.35
N SER A 15 6.95 -5.17 -0.37
CA SER A 15 8.41 -5.03 -0.28
C SER A 15 8.86 -4.13 0.86
N THR A 16 7.93 -3.55 1.60
CA THR A 16 8.25 -2.79 2.80
C THR A 16 8.81 -3.73 3.85
N GLN A 17 10.05 -3.52 4.27
CA GLN A 17 10.74 -4.42 5.18
C GLN A 17 10.94 -3.87 6.58
N ASN A 18 10.73 -2.58 6.77
CA ASN A 18 10.86 -1.96 8.09
C ASN A 18 9.97 -0.75 8.19
N MET A 19 9.80 -0.26 9.42
CA MET A 19 8.90 0.86 9.69
C MET A 19 9.33 2.15 9.01
N ASN A 20 10.61 2.31 8.74
CA ASN A 20 11.11 3.51 8.06
C ASN A 20 10.63 3.62 6.62
N GLN A 21 10.26 2.50 6.02
CA GLN A 21 9.78 2.47 4.64
C GLN A 21 8.28 2.67 4.54
N LEU A 22 7.55 2.57 5.65
CA LEU A 22 6.10 2.71 5.65
C LEU A 22 5.60 4.05 5.12
N PRO A 23 6.20 5.20 5.50
CA PRO A 23 5.72 6.49 4.98
C PRO A 23 5.72 6.56 3.46
N ALA A 24 6.73 5.99 2.81
CA ALA A 24 6.79 5.98 1.36
C ALA A 24 5.67 5.12 0.77
N SER A 25 5.44 3.95 1.35
CA SER A 25 4.36 3.05 0.90
C SER A 25 2.99 3.71 1.05
N LEU A 26 2.75 4.38 2.17
CA LEU A 26 1.50 5.08 2.41
C LEU A 26 1.30 6.22 1.42
N ARG A 27 2.37 6.91 1.06
CA ARG A 27 2.31 8.00 0.10
C ARG A 27 1.91 7.49 -1.28
N PHE A 28 2.49 6.37 -1.70
CA PHE A 28 2.11 5.76 -2.97
C PHE A 28 0.64 5.35 -2.96
N MET A 29 0.19 4.81 -1.86
CA MET A 29 -1.20 4.42 -1.70
C MET A 29 -2.14 5.62 -1.82
N GLU A 30 -1.78 6.73 -1.17
CA GLU A 30 -2.58 7.96 -1.25
C GLU A 30 -2.65 8.49 -2.69
N LEU A 31 -1.54 8.48 -3.39
CA LEU A 31 -1.49 8.91 -4.78
C LEU A 31 -2.38 8.03 -5.65
N TYR A 32 -2.37 6.73 -5.40
CA TYR A 32 -3.23 5.80 -6.10
C TYR A 32 -4.71 6.18 -5.91
N PHE A 33 -5.11 6.46 -4.67
CA PHE A 33 -6.48 6.83 -4.38
C PHE A 33 -6.88 8.14 -5.05
N LYS A 34 -5.97 9.09 -5.10
CA LYS A 34 -6.22 10.36 -5.77
C LYS A 34 -6.44 10.19 -7.26
N MET A 35 -5.69 9.30 -7.87
CA MET A 35 -5.74 9.10 -9.33
C MET A 35 -6.90 8.19 -9.75
N TYR A 36 -7.18 7.16 -8.98
CA TYR A 36 -8.10 6.11 -9.38
C TYR A 36 -9.33 5.96 -8.49
N GLY A 37 -9.40 6.76 -7.43
CA GLY A 37 -10.53 6.71 -6.51
C GLY A 37 -10.37 5.70 -5.41
N ASN A 38 -11.42 5.50 -4.63
CA ASN A 38 -11.36 4.70 -3.41
C ASN A 38 -11.86 3.27 -3.57
N LYS A 39 -11.97 2.79 -4.79
CA LYS A 39 -12.56 1.48 -5.07
C LYS A 39 -11.89 0.35 -4.30
N ASN A 40 -10.57 0.35 -4.26
CA ASN A 40 -9.81 -0.70 -3.61
C ASN A 40 -9.19 -0.24 -2.30
N LYS A 41 -9.72 0.83 -1.75
CA LYS A 41 -9.15 1.46 -0.57
C LYS A 41 -8.99 0.49 0.58
N TRP A 42 -10.03 -0.27 0.91
CA TRP A 42 -9.94 -1.10 2.08
C TRP A 42 -9.15 -2.38 1.87
N VAL A 43 -9.01 -2.82 0.63
CA VAL A 43 -8.08 -3.91 0.33
C VAL A 43 -6.66 -3.49 0.64
N LEU A 44 -6.26 -2.31 0.15
CA LEU A 44 -4.92 -1.77 0.39
C LEU A 44 -4.72 -1.43 1.86
N LYS A 45 -5.75 -0.90 2.50
CA LYS A 45 -5.69 -0.59 3.92
C LYS A 45 -5.45 -1.84 4.76
N LYS A 46 -6.10 -2.93 4.41
CA LYS A 46 -5.89 -4.21 5.09
C LYS A 46 -4.48 -4.72 4.90
N LEU A 47 -3.94 -4.57 3.71
CA LEU A 47 -2.56 -4.99 3.44
C LEU A 47 -1.57 -4.19 4.29
N ILE A 48 -1.78 -2.89 4.39
CA ILE A 48 -0.93 -2.03 5.21
C ILE A 48 -1.03 -2.40 6.68
N GLU A 49 -2.23 -2.60 7.18
CA GLU A 49 -2.43 -2.98 8.59
C GLU A 49 -1.71 -4.29 8.90
N ARG A 50 -1.82 -5.25 7.98
CA ARG A 50 -1.16 -6.53 8.12
C ARG A 50 0.35 -6.37 8.16
N LYS A 51 0.88 -5.53 7.28
CA LYS A 51 2.31 -5.27 7.21
C LYS A 51 2.80 -4.61 8.49
N ILE A 52 2.05 -3.65 9.01
CA ILE A 52 2.40 -2.97 10.26
C ILE A 52 2.49 -3.97 11.40
N LYS A 53 1.53 -4.87 11.49
CA LYS A 53 1.53 -5.91 12.53
C LYS A 53 2.78 -6.79 12.43
N LEU A 54 3.13 -7.17 11.21
CA LEU A 54 4.31 -8.00 10.99
C LEU A 54 5.59 -7.28 11.38
N LEU A 55 5.66 -5.99 11.07
CA LEU A 55 6.85 -5.21 11.38
C LEU A 55 6.98 -4.91 12.87
N GLU A 56 5.86 -4.81 13.57
CA GLU A 56 5.87 -4.59 15.01
C GLU A 56 6.24 -5.84 15.79
N SER A 57 6.04 -7.00 15.20
CA SER A 57 6.41 -8.25 15.84
C SER A 57 7.92 -8.43 15.80
#